data_469c1825831d030829bbb84d77a8334a
#
_entry.id   469c1825831d030829bbb84d77a8334a
#
_cell.length_a   1.000
_cell.length_b   1.000
_cell.length_c   1.000
_cell.angle_alpha   90.00
_cell.angle_beta   90.00
_cell.angle_gamma   90.00
#
_symmetry.space_group_name_H-M   'P 1'
#
loop_
_entity.id
_entity.type
_entity.pdbx_description
1 polymer ?
#
loop_
_entity_poly.entity_id
_entity_poly.type
_entity_poly.pdbx_seq_one_letter_code
_entity_poly.pdbx_strand_id
1 'polypeptide(L)' 'MGVVSTTFDSTQTLIDELRELVDALDRRVPRLERAGETAIARDAARLRDEAIKRLAKLEQR' A
#
# COMPACT_ATOMS: atom_id res chain seq x y z
N MET A 1 -26.11 1.98 15.82
CA MET A 1 -25.60 0.73 15.85
C MET A 1 -24.63 0.44 14.78
N GLY A 2 -24.97 0.45 13.55
CA GLY A 2 -24.09 0.12 12.49
C GLY A 2 -22.95 1.08 12.27
N VAL A 3 -23.04 2.27 12.82
CA VAL A 3 -22.05 3.31 12.56
C VAL A 3 -20.68 2.92 13.09
N VAL A 4 -20.62 2.41 14.29
CA VAL A 4 -19.36 2.03 14.90
C VAL A 4 -18.72 0.87 14.14
N SER A 5 -19.53 -0.13 13.83
CA SER A 5 -19.04 -1.28 13.07
C SER A 5 -18.57 -0.87 11.69
N THR A 6 -19.29 0.03 11.04
CA THR A 6 -18.93 0.50 9.72
C THR A 6 -17.58 1.18 9.72
N THR A 7 -17.33 2.04 10.72
CA THR A 7 -16.06 2.74 10.83
C THR A 7 -14.93 1.75 11.04
N PHE A 8 -15.15 0.78 11.88
CA PHE A 8 -14.17 -0.25 12.16
C PHE A 8 -13.85 -1.06 10.91
N ASP A 9 -14.90 -1.46 10.20
CA ASP A 9 -14.75 -2.23 8.98
C ASP A 9 -14.02 -1.43 7.91
N SER A 10 -14.29 -0.13 7.83
CA SER A 10 -13.62 0.73 6.86
C SER A 10 -12.13 0.81 7.10
N THR A 11 -11.72 0.90 8.36
CA THR A 11 -10.30 0.94 8.69
C THR A 11 -9.64 -0.38 8.33
N GLN A 12 -10.28 -1.48 8.64
CA GLN A 12 -9.72 -2.79 8.33
C GLN A 12 -9.63 -2.98 6.82
N THR A 13 -10.64 -2.55 6.10
CA THR A 13 -10.63 -2.63 4.64
C THR A 13 -9.47 -1.81 4.06
N LEU A 14 -9.24 -0.63 4.60
CA LEU A 14 -8.16 0.22 4.14
C LEU A 14 -6.80 -0.45 4.40
N ILE A 15 -6.64 -1.06 5.56
CA ILE A 15 -5.42 -1.77 5.87
C ILE A 15 -5.19 -2.91 4.87
N ASP A 16 -6.23 -3.67 4.59
CA ASP A 16 -6.13 -4.77 3.65
C ASP A 16 -5.76 -4.29 2.25
N GLU A 17 -6.38 -3.20 1.82
CA GLU A 17 -6.10 -2.64 0.50
C GLU A 17 -4.67 -2.12 0.40
N LEU A 18 -4.20 -1.49 1.46
CA LEU A 18 -2.83 -0.99 1.47
C LEU A 18 -1.82 -2.15 1.42
N ARG A 19 -2.11 -3.23 2.13
CA ARG A 19 -1.24 -4.41 2.09
C ARG A 19 -1.19 -5.00 0.70
N GLU A 20 -2.34 -5.09 0.04
CA GLU A 20 -2.39 -5.59 -1.33
C GLU A 20 -1.61 -4.69 -2.27
N LEU A 21 -1.71 -3.39 -2.07
CA LEU A 21 -0.97 -2.44 -2.88
C LEU A 21 0.53 -2.62 -2.71
N VAL A 22 0.98 -2.76 -1.47
CA VAL A 22 2.40 -2.98 -1.19
C VAL A 22 2.88 -4.26 -1.87
N ASP A 23 2.11 -5.33 -1.76
CA ASP A 23 2.47 -6.59 -2.40
C ASP A 23 2.58 -6.45 -3.91
N ALA A 24 1.60 -5.77 -4.51
CA ALA A 24 1.59 -5.56 -5.95
C ALA A 24 2.81 -4.75 -6.39
N LEU A 25 3.14 -3.70 -5.64
CA LEU A 25 4.28 -2.86 -5.96
C LEU A 25 5.60 -3.59 -5.74
N ASP A 26 5.68 -4.43 -4.72
CA ASP A 26 6.86 -5.24 -4.49
C ASP A 26 7.20 -6.12 -5.68
N ARG A 27 6.17 -6.59 -6.38
CA ARG A 27 6.38 -7.43 -7.57
C ARG A 27 6.62 -6.58 -8.81
N ARG A 28 6.02 -5.39 -8.86
CA ARG A 28 6.10 -4.55 -10.04
C ARG A 28 7.43 -3.83 -10.17
N VAL A 29 7.99 -3.35 -9.06
CA VAL A 29 9.22 -2.57 -9.10
C VAL A 29 10.37 -3.34 -9.77
N PRO A 30 10.65 -4.60 -9.39
CA PRO A 30 11.74 -5.33 -10.04
C PRO A 30 11.51 -5.52 -11.54
N ARG A 31 10.26 -5.71 -11.94
CA ARG A 31 9.95 -5.88 -13.37
C ARG A 31 10.24 -4.60 -14.14
N LEU A 32 9.85 -3.47 -13.56
CA LEU A 32 10.09 -2.19 -14.19
C LEU A 32 11.58 -1.91 -14.31
N GLU A 33 12.32 -2.27 -13.28
CA GLU A 33 13.77 -2.08 -13.29
C GLU A 33 14.42 -2.93 -14.36
N ARG A 34 14.00 -4.18 -14.49
CA ARG A 34 14.55 -5.07 -15.51
C ARG A 34 14.19 -4.61 -16.91
N ALA A 35 13.04 -3.96 -17.05
CA ALA A 35 12.61 -3.42 -18.34
C ALA A 35 13.31 -2.12 -18.67
N GLY A 36 14.10 -1.58 -17.78
CA GLY A 36 14.80 -0.33 -18.00
C GLY A 36 13.95 0.90 -17.78
N GLU A 37 12.75 0.73 -17.20
CA GLU A 37 11.85 1.85 -16.95
C GLU A 37 12.13 2.43 -15.58
N THR A 38 13.27 3.06 -15.47
CA THR A 38 13.83 3.50 -14.19
C THR A 38 12.97 4.55 -13.50
N ALA A 39 12.45 5.50 -14.26
CA ALA A 39 11.64 6.57 -13.68
C ALA A 39 10.35 6.02 -13.09
N ILE A 40 9.70 5.11 -13.83
CA ILE A 40 8.46 4.51 -13.37
C ILE A 40 8.72 3.62 -12.17
N ALA A 41 9.84 2.89 -12.20
CA ALA A 41 10.22 2.04 -11.07
C ALA A 41 10.43 2.88 -9.82
N ARG A 42 11.06 4.04 -9.96
CA ARG A 42 11.31 4.93 -8.83
C ARG A 42 10.01 5.46 -8.26
N ASP A 43 9.08 5.85 -9.12
CA ASP A 43 7.78 6.34 -8.67
C ASP A 43 7.01 5.23 -7.95
N ALA A 44 7.05 4.02 -8.49
CA ALA A 44 6.38 2.89 -7.87
C ALA A 44 6.99 2.58 -6.51
N ALA A 45 8.30 2.65 -6.38
CA ALA A 45 8.97 2.41 -5.11
C ALA A 45 8.59 3.46 -4.08
N ARG A 46 8.47 4.71 -4.52
CA ARG A 46 8.05 5.78 -3.61
C ARG A 46 6.63 5.55 -3.12
N LEU A 47 5.75 5.18 -4.02
CA LEU A 47 4.37 4.88 -3.64
C LEU A 47 4.30 3.74 -2.65
N ARG A 48 5.13 2.72 -2.86
CA ARG A 48 5.21 1.60 -1.95
C ARG A 48 5.65 2.05 -0.56
N ASP A 49 6.68 2.91 -0.50
CA ASP A 49 7.16 3.40 0.78
C ASP A 49 6.09 4.20 1.51
N GLU A 50 5.33 5.01 0.79
CA GLU A 50 4.28 5.79 1.41
C GLU A 50 3.14 4.92 1.89
N ALA A 51 2.83 3.87 1.14
CA ALA A 51 1.81 2.92 1.57
C ALA A 51 2.24 2.20 2.85
N ILE A 52 3.51 1.85 2.95
CA ILE A 52 4.03 1.20 4.15
C ILE A 52 3.95 2.13 5.35
N LYS A 53 4.30 3.40 5.16
CA LYS A 53 4.20 4.38 6.24
C LYS A 53 2.77 4.55 6.71
N ARG A 54 1.84 4.58 5.76
CA ARG A 54 0.43 4.72 6.11
C ARG A 54 -0.07 3.50 6.85
N LEU A 55 0.35 2.31 6.42
CA LEU A 55 0.01 1.08 7.10
C LEU A 55 0.49 1.11 8.54
N ALA A 56 1.72 1.54 8.74
CA ALA A 56 2.30 1.59 10.08
C ALA A 56 1.46 2.49 10.99
N LYS A 57 1.00 3.62 10.47
CA LYS A 57 0.16 4.52 11.24
C LYS A 57 -1.19 3.90 11.58
N LEU A 58 -1.78 3.22 10.63
CA LEU A 58 -3.09 2.61 10.85
C LEU A 58 -3.04 1.44 11.80
N GLU A 59 -1.94 0.71 11.80
CA GLU A 59 -1.78 -0.46 12.64
C GLU A 59 -1.20 -0.12 14.02
N GLN A 60 -0.74 1.08 14.18
CA GLN A 60 -0.17 1.55 15.42
C GLN A 60 -1.29 2.09 16.29
N ARG A 61 -1.61 1.45 17.36
CA ARG A 61 -2.67 1.92 18.25
C ARG A 61 -2.26 1.83 19.70
#